data_da01be443e3ac71cbf21c863adeb100f
#
_entry.id   da01be443e3ac71cbf21c863adeb100f
#
_cell.length_a   1.000
_cell.length_b   1.000
_cell.length_c   1.000
_cell.angle_alpha   90.00
_cell.angle_beta   90.00
_cell.angle_gamma   90.00
#
_symmetry.space_group_name_H-M   'P 1'
#
loop_
_entity.id
_entity.type
_entity.pdbx_description
1 polymer ?
#
loop_
_entity_poly.entity_id
_entity_poly.type
_entity_poly.pdbx_seq_one_letter_code
_entity_poly.pdbx_strand_id
1 'polypeptide(L)'
;ETPRLREIPYNYTSFSDKEIVIRLLGKEAWQTLETLRGVRRTGRSARMLFEVLGDIWVVQRNPYLQDDLLDNPGRRRALIDALWHRLGEVEKRVSDDSAKQVTLLITSARKAVQSFEQEFQTVEQLRKQAKRIFGKCTHPDNVSFDGMSRVAHVTDATDWRVEYPFVVLKPDTEAEIPSLVKACIELGLTIVPRGGGTGYTGGAIPMVAMSAVINTEKLIDLGVVEKKALPGLNNLVPVIYSGAGVVTRRVADAAELAGLVFAVDPTSADASCIGGNIAMNAGGKKAVLWGTALDNLASWRMVDPQGNWLDVERLDHNLGKIHEVPKTR
;
A
#
# COMPACT_ATOMS: atom_id res chain seq x y z
N GLU A 1 -4.25 -11.91 18.02
CA GLU A 1 -3.59 -11.10 16.99
C GLU A 1 -3.10 -12.02 15.89
N THR A 2 -3.49 -11.76 14.66
CA THR A 2 -2.93 -12.44 13.50
C THR A 2 -1.49 -11.96 13.37
N PRO A 3 -0.47 -12.84 13.35
CA PRO A 3 0.90 -12.40 13.22
C PRO A 3 1.06 -11.62 11.90
N ARG A 4 1.76 -10.50 11.94
CA ARG A 4 2.19 -9.82 10.72
C ARG A 4 3.15 -10.73 9.99
N LEU A 5 2.76 -11.13 8.79
CA LEU A 5 3.57 -11.99 7.96
C LEU A 5 4.44 -11.12 7.08
N ARG A 6 5.77 -11.29 7.23
CA ARG A 6 6.76 -10.67 6.36
C ARG A 6 6.93 -11.56 5.14
N GLU A 7 6.62 -11.03 3.97
CA GLU A 7 6.76 -11.78 2.72
C GLU A 7 8.19 -11.70 2.17
N ILE A 8 8.63 -12.79 1.54
CA ILE A 8 9.93 -12.83 0.86
C ILE A 8 9.84 -12.02 -0.45
N PRO A 9 10.88 -11.25 -0.81
CA PRO A 9 10.84 -10.28 -1.91
C PRO A 9 10.40 -10.78 -3.28
N TYR A 10 10.58 -12.05 -3.63
CA TYR A 10 10.27 -12.55 -4.98
C TYR A 10 9.14 -13.57 -5.02
N ASN A 11 8.50 -13.86 -3.90
CA ASN A 11 7.42 -14.84 -3.86
C ASN A 11 6.33 -14.42 -2.89
N TYR A 12 5.37 -13.69 -3.42
CA TYR A 12 4.23 -13.17 -2.66
C TYR A 12 3.27 -14.25 -2.15
N THR A 13 3.42 -15.47 -2.64
CA THR A 13 2.54 -16.60 -2.31
C THR A 13 3.20 -17.63 -1.41
N SER A 14 4.51 -17.52 -1.12
CA SER A 14 5.25 -18.47 -0.29
C SER A 14 5.04 -18.23 1.18
N PHE A 15 4.25 -19.10 1.77
CA PHE A 15 4.09 -19.21 3.22
C PHE A 15 4.19 -20.67 3.65
N SER A 16 4.58 -20.89 4.90
CA SER A 16 4.55 -22.24 5.45
C SER A 16 3.10 -22.72 5.63
N ASP A 17 2.86 -24.00 5.52
CA ASP A 17 1.56 -24.63 5.78
C ASP A 17 0.97 -24.18 7.13
N LYS A 18 1.84 -24.01 8.14
CA LYS A 18 1.47 -23.52 9.46
C LYS A 18 0.82 -22.14 9.40
N GLU A 19 1.45 -21.22 8.70
CA GLU A 19 0.98 -19.82 8.60
C GLU A 19 -0.32 -19.73 7.81
N ILE A 20 -0.43 -20.50 6.73
CA ILE A 20 -1.65 -20.60 5.92
C ILE A 20 -2.82 -21.11 6.77
N VAL A 21 -2.60 -22.20 7.51
CA VAL A 21 -3.64 -22.77 8.39
C VAL A 21 -4.01 -21.81 9.51
N ILE A 22 -3.05 -21.19 10.17
CA ILE A 22 -3.32 -20.24 11.25
C ILE A 22 -4.12 -19.05 10.73
N ARG A 23 -3.81 -18.55 9.55
CA ARG A 23 -4.50 -17.40 8.95
C ARG A 23 -5.92 -17.72 8.51
N LEU A 24 -6.14 -18.87 7.89
CA LEU A 24 -7.45 -19.27 7.36
C LEU A 24 -8.35 -19.95 8.38
N LEU A 25 -7.79 -20.74 9.28
CA LEU A 25 -8.55 -21.58 10.23
C LEU A 25 -8.31 -21.23 11.71
N GLY A 26 -7.28 -20.45 12.03
CA GLY A 26 -6.90 -20.09 13.40
C GLY A 26 -5.87 -21.02 14.06
N LYS A 27 -5.32 -20.58 15.20
CA LYS A 27 -4.25 -21.31 15.93
C LYS A 27 -4.68 -22.68 16.44
N GLU A 28 -5.93 -22.82 16.89
CA GLU A 28 -6.47 -24.08 17.42
C GLU A 28 -6.53 -25.15 16.33
N ALA A 29 -6.87 -24.78 15.10
CA ALA A 29 -6.86 -25.68 13.97
C ALA A 29 -5.46 -26.21 13.65
N TRP A 30 -4.43 -25.37 13.77
CA TRP A 30 -3.05 -25.81 13.60
C TRP A 30 -2.63 -26.81 14.69
N GLN A 31 -2.93 -26.55 15.95
CA GLN A 31 -2.63 -27.46 17.06
C GLN A 31 -3.31 -28.83 16.86
N THR A 32 -4.56 -28.82 16.41
CA THR A 32 -5.30 -30.04 16.08
C THR A 32 -4.64 -30.81 14.94
N LEU A 33 -4.19 -30.14 13.88
CA LEU A 33 -3.46 -30.75 12.77
C LEU A 33 -2.11 -31.34 13.19
N GLU A 34 -1.36 -30.68 14.08
CA GLU A 34 -0.11 -31.20 14.60
C GLU A 34 -0.34 -32.51 15.38
N THR A 35 -1.38 -32.57 16.19
CA THR A 35 -1.75 -33.79 16.93
C THR A 35 -2.10 -34.94 15.98
N LEU A 36 -2.84 -34.65 14.90
CA LEU A 36 -3.24 -35.64 13.90
C LEU A 36 -2.10 -36.09 12.97
N ARG A 37 -1.06 -35.29 12.78
CA ARG A 37 0.13 -35.66 11.97
C ARG A 37 0.85 -36.89 12.51
N GLY A 38 0.80 -37.13 13.84
CA GLY A 38 1.36 -38.32 14.47
C GLY A 38 0.63 -39.63 14.14
N VAL A 39 -0.56 -39.57 13.55
CA VAL A 39 -1.40 -40.75 13.25
C VAL A 39 -1.22 -41.16 11.79
N ARG A 40 -0.65 -42.33 11.54
CA ARG A 40 -0.21 -42.86 10.22
C ARG A 40 -1.31 -42.90 9.14
N ARG A 41 -2.60 -42.88 9.48
CA ARG A 41 -3.74 -42.95 8.55
C ARG A 41 -4.23 -41.61 8.03
N THR A 42 -3.83 -40.45 8.61
CA THR A 42 -4.37 -39.14 8.26
C THR A 42 -3.61 -38.44 7.14
N GLY A 43 -2.48 -38.95 6.66
CA GLY A 43 -1.57 -38.26 5.77
C GLY A 43 -2.21 -37.82 4.43
N ARG A 44 -3.08 -38.61 3.81
CA ARG A 44 -3.73 -38.27 2.54
C ARG A 44 -4.81 -37.22 2.72
N SER A 45 -5.62 -37.32 3.76
CA SER A 45 -6.68 -36.34 4.06
C SER A 45 -6.09 -35.00 4.47
N ALA A 46 -5.00 -35.02 5.28
CA ALA A 46 -4.26 -33.80 5.61
C ALA A 46 -3.69 -33.11 4.36
N ARG A 47 -3.10 -33.87 3.43
CA ARG A 47 -2.59 -33.30 2.17
C ARG A 47 -3.71 -32.61 1.37
N MET A 48 -4.86 -33.26 1.20
CA MET A 48 -5.99 -32.68 0.47
C MET A 48 -6.51 -31.40 1.15
N LEU A 49 -6.54 -31.36 2.47
CA LEU A 49 -6.91 -30.15 3.22
C LEU A 49 -5.91 -29.02 2.97
N PHE A 50 -4.60 -29.30 3.02
CA PHE A 50 -3.56 -28.32 2.71
C PHE A 50 -3.65 -27.82 1.26
N GLU A 51 -3.98 -28.69 0.30
CA GLU A 51 -4.21 -28.29 -1.10
C GLU A 51 -5.40 -27.32 -1.22
N VAL A 52 -6.50 -27.57 -0.52
CA VAL A 52 -7.66 -26.65 -0.50
C VAL A 52 -7.26 -25.28 0.08
N LEU A 53 -6.60 -25.26 1.23
CA LEU A 53 -6.19 -24.01 1.88
C LEU A 53 -5.11 -23.29 1.08
N GLY A 54 -4.20 -24.04 0.46
CA GLY A 54 -3.15 -23.50 -0.40
C GLY A 54 -3.73 -22.82 -1.66
N ASP A 55 -4.71 -23.44 -2.31
CA ASP A 55 -5.38 -22.85 -3.49
C ASP A 55 -6.09 -21.54 -3.11
N ILE A 56 -6.80 -21.50 -1.98
CA ILE A 56 -7.40 -20.26 -1.46
C ILE A 56 -6.32 -19.19 -1.24
N TRP A 57 -5.26 -19.58 -0.53
CA TRP A 57 -4.16 -18.68 -0.21
C TRP A 57 -3.50 -18.09 -1.45
N VAL A 58 -3.17 -18.92 -2.44
CA VAL A 58 -2.54 -18.49 -3.69
C VAL A 58 -3.41 -17.45 -4.40
N VAL A 59 -4.73 -17.68 -4.50
CA VAL A 59 -5.63 -16.72 -5.13
C VAL A 59 -5.71 -15.43 -4.32
N GLN A 60 -5.87 -15.49 -3.00
CA GLN A 60 -5.95 -14.30 -2.15
C GLN A 60 -4.66 -13.46 -2.16
N ARG A 61 -3.52 -14.10 -2.43
CA ARG A 61 -2.20 -13.43 -2.50
C ARG A 61 -1.72 -13.14 -3.93
N ASN A 62 -2.53 -13.39 -4.94
CA ASN A 62 -2.20 -13.13 -6.33
C ASN A 62 -3.27 -12.26 -7.00
N PRO A 63 -3.05 -10.95 -7.13
CA PRO A 63 -4.01 -10.02 -7.74
C PRO A 63 -4.37 -10.35 -9.18
N TYR A 64 -3.47 -10.97 -9.95
CA TYR A 64 -3.75 -11.38 -11.32
C TYR A 64 -4.76 -12.54 -11.37
N LEU A 65 -4.62 -13.52 -10.46
CA LEU A 65 -5.59 -14.62 -10.34
C LEU A 65 -6.94 -14.10 -9.83
N GLN A 66 -6.94 -13.14 -8.91
CA GLN A 66 -8.18 -12.51 -8.44
C GLN A 66 -8.92 -11.85 -9.60
N ASP A 67 -8.22 -11.09 -10.43
CA ASP A 67 -8.82 -10.41 -11.58
C ASP A 67 -9.32 -11.44 -12.63
N ASP A 68 -8.51 -12.46 -12.94
CA ASP A 68 -8.95 -13.53 -13.87
C ASP A 68 -10.25 -14.22 -13.38
N LEU A 69 -10.36 -14.50 -12.09
CA LEU A 69 -11.55 -15.15 -11.52
C LEU A 69 -12.75 -14.19 -11.37
N LEU A 70 -12.51 -12.90 -11.25
CA LEU A 70 -13.59 -11.89 -11.32
C LEU A 70 -14.14 -11.76 -12.73
N ASP A 71 -13.26 -11.74 -13.73
CA ASP A 71 -13.62 -11.55 -15.14
C ASP A 71 -14.15 -12.83 -15.79
N ASN A 72 -13.82 -14.01 -15.23
CA ASN A 72 -14.20 -15.34 -15.76
C ASN A 72 -15.07 -16.15 -14.78
N PRO A 73 -16.39 -15.88 -14.66
CA PRO A 73 -17.27 -16.57 -13.72
C PRO A 73 -17.29 -18.11 -13.87
N GLY A 74 -17.06 -18.60 -15.09
CA GLY A 74 -16.97 -20.05 -15.35
C GLY A 74 -15.74 -20.68 -14.68
N ARG A 75 -14.57 -20.05 -14.79
CA ARG A 75 -13.34 -20.50 -14.11
C ARG A 75 -13.48 -20.42 -12.59
N ARG A 76 -14.04 -19.32 -12.11
CA ARG A 76 -14.34 -19.15 -10.67
C ARG A 76 -15.20 -20.28 -10.15
N ARG A 77 -16.29 -20.61 -10.83
CA ARG A 77 -17.19 -21.70 -10.44
C ARG A 77 -16.47 -23.05 -10.43
N ALA A 78 -15.69 -23.35 -11.47
CA ALA A 78 -14.93 -24.60 -11.54
C ALA A 78 -13.92 -24.72 -10.38
N LEU A 79 -13.26 -23.64 -9.99
CA LEU A 79 -12.36 -23.63 -8.82
C LEU A 79 -13.13 -23.91 -7.53
N ILE A 80 -14.23 -23.21 -7.29
CA ILE A 80 -15.06 -23.38 -6.08
C ILE A 80 -15.59 -24.81 -5.99
N ASP A 81 -16.12 -25.36 -7.09
CA ASP A 81 -16.61 -26.74 -7.16
C ASP A 81 -15.50 -27.75 -6.84
N ALA A 82 -14.29 -27.53 -7.33
CA ALA A 82 -13.13 -28.37 -7.03
C ALA A 82 -12.74 -28.32 -5.54
N LEU A 83 -12.79 -27.16 -4.91
CA LEU A 83 -12.53 -27.01 -3.46
C LEU A 83 -13.58 -27.76 -2.64
N TRP A 84 -14.85 -27.60 -2.96
CA TRP A 84 -15.94 -28.34 -2.30
C TRP A 84 -15.83 -29.85 -2.49
N HIS A 85 -15.51 -30.28 -3.71
CA HIS A 85 -15.30 -31.73 -4.00
C HIS A 85 -14.19 -32.32 -3.14
N ARG A 86 -13.01 -31.65 -3.07
CA ARG A 86 -11.88 -32.11 -2.24
C ARG A 86 -12.24 -32.21 -0.76
N LEU A 87 -12.97 -31.23 -0.22
CA LEU A 87 -13.44 -31.28 1.18
C LEU A 87 -14.40 -32.45 1.41
N GLY A 88 -15.30 -32.72 0.47
CA GLY A 88 -16.19 -33.88 0.53
C GLY A 88 -15.44 -35.21 0.52
N GLU A 89 -14.34 -35.31 -0.24
CA GLU A 89 -13.48 -36.51 -0.24
C GLU A 89 -12.70 -36.70 1.08
N VAL A 90 -12.32 -35.60 1.74
CA VAL A 90 -11.73 -35.67 3.08
C VAL A 90 -12.73 -36.19 4.10
N GLU A 91 -13.97 -35.71 4.05
CA GLU A 91 -15.07 -36.11 4.94
C GLU A 91 -15.38 -37.61 4.87
N LYS A 92 -15.43 -38.20 3.64
CA LYS A 92 -15.68 -39.63 3.42
C LYS A 92 -14.62 -40.55 4.04
N ARG A 93 -13.45 -40.01 4.40
CA ARG A 93 -12.30 -40.80 4.93
C ARG A 93 -12.11 -40.67 6.44
N VAL A 94 -13.04 -40.03 7.13
CA VAL A 94 -13.00 -39.89 8.58
C VAL A 94 -13.14 -41.26 9.21
N SER A 95 -12.21 -41.64 10.11
CA SER A 95 -12.26 -42.86 10.93
C SER A 95 -12.73 -42.54 12.35
N ASP A 96 -13.35 -43.46 13.02
CA ASP A 96 -13.98 -43.27 14.35
C ASP A 96 -13.03 -42.72 15.42
N ASP A 97 -11.75 -43.13 15.40
CA ASP A 97 -10.75 -42.74 16.42
C ASP A 97 -10.38 -41.24 16.42
N SER A 98 -10.60 -40.53 15.31
CA SER A 98 -10.28 -39.10 15.16
C SER A 98 -11.46 -38.25 14.66
N ALA A 99 -12.64 -38.84 14.60
CA ALA A 99 -13.83 -38.28 14.00
C ALA A 99 -14.15 -36.85 14.50
N LYS A 100 -14.09 -36.62 15.80
CA LYS A 100 -14.43 -35.32 16.39
C LYS A 100 -13.46 -34.20 15.99
N GLN A 101 -12.16 -34.49 15.99
CA GLN A 101 -11.12 -33.50 15.62
C GLN A 101 -11.14 -33.20 14.11
N VAL A 102 -11.29 -34.24 13.30
CA VAL A 102 -11.36 -34.10 11.83
C VAL A 102 -12.63 -33.34 11.42
N THR A 103 -13.78 -33.63 12.05
CA THR A 103 -15.04 -32.91 11.81
C THR A 103 -14.91 -31.42 12.12
N LEU A 104 -14.23 -31.05 13.22
CA LEU A 104 -13.98 -29.65 13.55
C LEU A 104 -13.16 -28.94 12.47
N LEU A 105 -12.07 -29.58 12.01
CA LEU A 105 -11.21 -29.05 10.95
C LEU A 105 -11.96 -28.89 9.63
N ILE A 106 -12.75 -29.90 9.23
CA ILE A 106 -13.56 -29.84 8.00
C ILE A 106 -14.59 -28.72 8.10
N THR A 107 -15.25 -28.55 9.25
CA THR A 107 -16.22 -27.48 9.47
C THR A 107 -15.54 -26.10 9.31
N SER A 108 -14.35 -25.94 9.87
CA SER A 108 -13.58 -24.70 9.72
C SER A 108 -13.14 -24.47 8.27
N ALA A 109 -12.68 -25.52 7.57
CA ALA A 109 -12.30 -25.43 6.17
C ALA A 109 -13.50 -25.12 5.25
N ARG A 110 -14.69 -25.67 5.53
CA ARG A 110 -15.93 -25.33 4.80
C ARG A 110 -16.26 -23.86 4.96
N LYS A 111 -16.16 -23.33 6.18
CA LYS A 111 -16.35 -21.88 6.41
C LYS A 111 -15.33 -21.05 5.62
N ALA A 112 -14.07 -21.48 5.55
CA ALA A 112 -13.04 -20.79 4.79
C ALA A 112 -13.36 -20.78 3.27
N VAL A 113 -13.79 -21.90 2.69
CA VAL A 113 -14.22 -21.98 1.28
C VAL A 113 -15.45 -21.11 1.03
N GLN A 114 -16.43 -21.15 1.92
CA GLN A 114 -17.63 -20.32 1.81
C GLN A 114 -17.29 -18.82 1.88
N SER A 115 -16.43 -18.41 2.81
CA SER A 115 -15.96 -17.03 2.92
C SER A 115 -15.21 -16.60 1.66
N PHE A 116 -14.36 -17.47 1.13
CA PHE A 116 -13.61 -17.23 -0.11
C PHE A 116 -14.55 -17.05 -1.30
N GLU A 117 -15.59 -17.86 -1.43
CA GLU A 117 -16.60 -17.71 -2.48
C GLU A 117 -17.36 -16.38 -2.36
N GLN A 118 -17.76 -16.01 -1.15
CA GLN A 118 -18.46 -14.74 -0.87
C GLN A 118 -17.58 -13.52 -1.13
N GLU A 119 -16.28 -13.62 -0.93
CA GLU A 119 -15.31 -12.56 -1.14
C GLU A 119 -15.39 -12.00 -2.57
N PHE A 120 -15.54 -12.84 -3.59
CA PHE A 120 -15.67 -12.40 -4.98
C PHE A 120 -16.89 -11.50 -5.20
N GLN A 121 -18.04 -11.87 -4.64
CA GLN A 121 -19.27 -11.08 -4.76
C GLN A 121 -19.11 -9.74 -4.04
N THR A 122 -18.52 -9.76 -2.85
CA THR A 122 -18.26 -8.54 -2.06
C THR A 122 -17.31 -7.59 -2.79
N VAL A 123 -16.22 -8.11 -3.32
CA VAL A 123 -15.23 -7.31 -4.08
C VAL A 123 -15.84 -6.74 -5.35
N GLU A 124 -16.62 -7.52 -6.08
CA GLU A 124 -17.31 -7.08 -7.31
C GLU A 124 -18.28 -5.92 -7.03
N GLN A 125 -19.11 -6.06 -5.99
CA GLN A 125 -20.04 -4.99 -5.56
C GLN A 125 -19.30 -3.74 -5.11
N LEU A 126 -18.26 -3.91 -4.30
CA LEU A 126 -17.45 -2.79 -3.81
C LEU A 126 -16.72 -2.08 -4.95
N ARG A 127 -16.15 -2.81 -5.93
CA ARG A 127 -15.53 -2.20 -7.11
C ARG A 127 -16.54 -1.40 -7.94
N LYS A 128 -17.77 -1.90 -8.11
CA LYS A 128 -18.86 -1.15 -8.78
C LYS A 128 -19.22 0.14 -8.04
N GLN A 129 -19.35 0.06 -6.72
CA GLN A 129 -19.63 1.23 -5.88
C GLN A 129 -18.47 2.24 -5.96
N ALA A 130 -17.24 1.78 -5.80
CA ALA A 130 -16.04 2.60 -5.83
C ALA A 130 -15.87 3.31 -7.19
N LYS A 131 -16.06 2.62 -8.32
CA LYS A 131 -16.03 3.22 -9.66
C LYS A 131 -17.04 4.36 -9.79
N ARG A 132 -18.25 4.20 -9.25
CA ARG A 132 -19.30 5.23 -9.27
C ARG A 132 -18.93 6.46 -8.44
N ILE A 133 -18.33 6.24 -7.26
CA ILE A 133 -17.95 7.31 -6.33
C ILE A 133 -16.72 8.04 -6.86
N PHE A 134 -15.64 7.33 -7.17
CA PHE A 134 -14.41 7.93 -7.68
C PHE A 134 -14.58 8.61 -9.04
N GLY A 135 -15.46 8.09 -9.90
CA GLY A 135 -15.78 8.72 -11.19
C GLY A 135 -16.40 10.12 -11.10
N LYS A 136 -16.82 10.54 -9.89
CA LYS A 136 -17.24 11.92 -9.63
C LYS A 136 -16.08 12.82 -9.15
N CYS A 137 -14.96 12.22 -8.78
CA CYS A 137 -13.82 12.89 -8.16
C CYS A 137 -12.66 13.06 -9.13
N THR A 138 -12.49 12.13 -10.07
CA THR A 138 -11.37 12.10 -11.03
C THR A 138 -11.77 11.39 -12.32
N HIS A 139 -10.93 11.47 -13.34
CA HIS A 139 -11.14 10.75 -14.60
C HIS A 139 -11.10 9.23 -14.36
N PRO A 140 -11.93 8.43 -15.06
CA PRO A 140 -11.96 6.96 -14.88
C PRO A 140 -10.60 6.26 -15.02
N ASP A 141 -9.74 6.72 -15.94
CA ASP A 141 -8.39 6.17 -16.15
C ASP A 141 -7.45 6.37 -14.96
N ASN A 142 -7.82 7.24 -14.03
CA ASN A 142 -7.08 7.50 -12.78
C ASN A 142 -7.43 6.50 -11.67
N VAL A 143 -8.36 5.58 -11.92
CA VAL A 143 -8.88 4.64 -10.92
C VAL A 143 -8.56 3.20 -11.36
N SER A 144 -7.54 2.61 -10.78
CA SER A 144 -7.03 1.29 -11.18
C SER A 144 -7.31 0.23 -10.12
N PHE A 145 -8.01 -0.84 -10.51
CA PHE A 145 -8.24 -2.02 -9.67
C PHE A 145 -7.46 -3.24 -10.16
N ASP A 146 -6.77 -3.13 -11.29
CA ASP A 146 -6.08 -4.22 -11.94
C ASP A 146 -4.86 -4.72 -11.15
N GLY A 147 -4.50 -5.98 -11.38
CA GLY A 147 -3.44 -6.67 -10.67
C GLY A 147 -2.07 -6.00 -10.84
N MET A 148 -1.75 -5.48 -12.04
CA MET A 148 -0.47 -4.82 -12.28
C MET A 148 -0.34 -3.54 -11.47
N SER A 149 -1.34 -2.66 -11.51
CA SER A 149 -1.35 -1.42 -10.71
C SER A 149 -1.24 -1.72 -9.21
N ARG A 150 -1.97 -2.72 -8.73
CA ARG A 150 -1.94 -3.13 -7.32
C ARG A 150 -0.57 -3.66 -6.90
N VAL A 151 0.04 -4.54 -7.71
CA VAL A 151 1.39 -5.09 -7.46
C VAL A 151 2.47 -4.01 -7.50
N ALA A 152 2.38 -3.06 -8.42
CA ALA A 152 3.34 -1.96 -8.52
C ALA A 152 3.36 -1.03 -7.29
N HIS A 153 2.33 -1.09 -6.44
CA HIS A 153 2.17 -0.20 -5.30
C HIS A 153 2.25 -0.90 -3.93
N VAL A 154 2.78 -2.14 -3.86
CA VAL A 154 2.92 -2.88 -2.58
C VAL A 154 4.27 -2.69 -1.90
N THR A 155 5.23 -2.06 -2.57
CA THR A 155 6.62 -1.97 -2.09
C THR A 155 7.08 -0.52 -1.98
N ASP A 156 7.98 -0.27 -1.05
CA ASP A 156 8.84 0.90 -0.99
C ASP A 156 10.31 0.45 -0.93
N ALA A 157 11.21 1.24 -0.37
CA ALA A 157 12.61 0.84 -0.20
C ALA A 157 12.84 -0.09 1.00
N THR A 158 11.79 -0.47 1.74
CA THR A 158 11.84 -1.55 2.72
C THR A 158 11.66 -2.90 2.02
N ASP A 159 11.92 -3.98 2.75
CA ASP A 159 11.58 -5.34 2.32
C ASP A 159 10.16 -5.76 2.74
N TRP A 160 9.34 -4.81 3.18
CA TRP A 160 7.98 -5.07 3.64
C TRP A 160 7.02 -5.14 2.45
N ARG A 161 6.22 -6.21 2.42
CA ARG A 161 5.10 -6.43 1.51
C ARG A 161 4.00 -7.09 2.30
N VAL A 162 3.04 -6.30 2.74
CA VAL A 162 2.04 -6.77 3.70
C VAL A 162 0.74 -7.11 3.02
N GLU A 163 0.14 -6.15 2.31
CA GLU A 163 -1.12 -6.35 1.61
C GLU A 163 -1.13 -5.64 0.26
N TYR A 164 -1.97 -6.12 -0.66
CA TYR A 164 -2.26 -5.40 -1.90
C TYR A 164 -3.33 -4.35 -1.64
N PRO A 165 -3.20 -3.14 -2.21
CA PRO A 165 -4.26 -2.14 -2.08
C PRO A 165 -5.53 -2.62 -2.80
N PHE A 166 -6.69 -2.18 -2.33
CA PHE A 166 -7.95 -2.38 -3.04
C PHE A 166 -7.99 -1.60 -4.35
N VAL A 167 -7.48 -0.38 -4.34
CA VAL A 167 -7.48 0.54 -5.48
C VAL A 167 -6.23 1.41 -5.49
N VAL A 168 -5.79 1.79 -6.68
CA VAL A 168 -4.75 2.81 -6.90
C VAL A 168 -5.39 4.00 -7.61
N LEU A 169 -5.21 5.19 -7.05
CA LEU A 169 -5.73 6.45 -7.55
C LEU A 169 -4.58 7.35 -7.99
N LYS A 170 -4.65 7.89 -9.20
CA LYS A 170 -3.61 8.75 -9.79
C LYS A 170 -4.23 10.07 -10.26
N PRO A 171 -4.56 10.99 -9.34
CA PRO A 171 -5.21 12.26 -9.69
C PRO A 171 -4.39 13.07 -10.69
N ASP A 172 -5.05 13.74 -11.61
CA ASP A 172 -4.42 14.62 -12.61
C ASP A 172 -4.02 15.95 -11.99
N THR A 173 -4.79 16.44 -11.01
CA THR A 173 -4.58 17.73 -10.36
C THR A 173 -4.72 17.65 -8.85
N GLU A 174 -4.10 18.59 -8.14
CA GLU A 174 -4.24 18.68 -6.68
C GLU A 174 -5.69 18.96 -6.24
N ALA A 175 -6.48 19.65 -7.08
CA ALA A 175 -7.87 19.96 -6.77
C ALA A 175 -8.77 18.72 -6.57
N GLU A 176 -8.37 17.57 -7.10
CA GLU A 176 -9.08 16.30 -6.96
C GLU A 176 -8.87 15.64 -5.59
N ILE A 177 -7.77 15.95 -4.90
CA ILE A 177 -7.36 15.28 -3.66
C ILE A 177 -8.42 15.34 -2.56
N PRO A 178 -9.05 16.50 -2.24
CA PRO A 178 -10.07 16.58 -1.19
C PRO A 178 -11.25 15.64 -1.43
N SER A 179 -11.74 15.59 -2.66
CA SER A 179 -12.87 14.74 -3.03
C SER A 179 -12.49 13.25 -3.01
N LEU A 180 -11.28 12.89 -3.41
CA LEU A 180 -10.76 11.53 -3.34
C LEU A 180 -10.59 11.06 -1.89
N VAL A 181 -10.08 11.92 -1.01
CA VAL A 181 -9.97 11.62 0.43
C VAL A 181 -11.35 11.33 1.03
N LYS A 182 -12.34 12.21 0.78
CA LYS A 182 -13.72 11.99 1.23
C LYS A 182 -14.32 10.70 0.70
N ALA A 183 -14.09 10.40 -0.57
CA ALA A 183 -14.56 9.17 -1.22
C ALA A 183 -13.92 7.91 -0.60
N CYS A 184 -12.63 7.94 -0.29
CA CYS A 184 -11.96 6.85 0.42
C CYS A 184 -12.56 6.62 1.81
N ILE A 185 -12.83 7.69 2.55
CA ILE A 185 -13.45 7.61 3.88
C ILE A 185 -14.87 7.03 3.78
N GLU A 186 -15.69 7.50 2.82
CA GLU A 186 -17.04 6.98 2.57
C GLU A 186 -17.02 5.46 2.27
N LEU A 187 -16.00 5.01 1.56
CA LEU A 187 -15.82 3.59 1.21
C LEU A 187 -15.14 2.77 2.33
N GLY A 188 -14.75 3.37 3.45
CA GLY A 188 -14.04 2.70 4.54
C GLY A 188 -12.63 2.26 4.17
N LEU A 189 -11.98 2.94 3.22
CA LEU A 189 -10.63 2.62 2.75
C LEU A 189 -9.57 3.37 3.58
N THR A 190 -8.54 2.65 3.99
CA THR A 190 -7.33 3.26 4.57
C THR A 190 -6.53 3.95 3.47
N ILE A 191 -6.22 5.23 3.65
CA ILE A 191 -5.51 6.02 2.66
C ILE A 191 -4.00 5.87 2.84
N VAL A 192 -3.30 5.58 1.75
CA VAL A 192 -1.84 5.50 1.67
C VAL A 192 -1.37 6.50 0.62
N PRO A 193 -0.88 7.69 1.02
CA PRO A 193 -0.28 8.62 0.07
C PRO A 193 1.07 8.08 -0.41
N ARG A 194 1.34 8.21 -1.72
CA ARG A 194 2.56 7.69 -2.32
C ARG A 194 3.12 8.65 -3.37
N GLY A 195 4.39 8.98 -3.23
CA GLY A 195 5.20 9.58 -4.30
C GLY A 195 6.04 8.51 -5.00
N GLY A 196 7.35 8.65 -5.02
CA GLY A 196 8.27 7.69 -5.63
C GLY A 196 8.43 6.34 -4.91
N GLY A 197 7.86 6.17 -3.72
CA GLY A 197 7.97 4.93 -2.94
C GLY A 197 9.39 4.62 -2.47
N THR A 198 10.22 5.63 -2.24
CA THR A 198 11.64 5.50 -1.88
C THR A 198 11.90 5.53 -0.37
N GLY A 199 10.85 5.58 0.46
CA GLY A 199 10.95 5.65 1.92
C GLY A 199 11.42 4.35 2.56
N TYR A 200 12.05 4.45 3.74
CA TYR A 200 12.56 3.33 4.53
C TYR A 200 11.69 2.98 5.74
N THR A 201 10.49 3.54 5.84
CA THR A 201 9.64 3.41 7.04
C THR A 201 8.39 2.57 6.81
N GLY A 202 8.16 2.11 5.59
CA GLY A 202 6.91 1.42 5.23
C GLY A 202 5.71 2.37 5.09
N GLY A 203 5.92 3.68 5.06
CA GLY A 203 4.86 4.68 4.99
C GLY A 203 4.12 4.73 3.65
N ALA A 204 4.70 4.16 2.59
CA ALA A 204 4.13 4.14 1.25
C ALA A 204 3.56 2.76 0.84
N ILE A 205 3.47 1.80 1.77
CA ILE A 205 2.94 0.47 1.51
C ILE A 205 1.59 0.23 2.20
N PRO A 206 0.67 -0.50 1.56
CA PRO A 206 -0.57 -0.91 2.18
C PRO A 206 -0.33 -1.92 3.31
N MET A 207 -0.93 -1.66 4.48
CA MET A 207 -0.88 -2.55 5.65
C MET A 207 -2.14 -3.40 5.78
N VAL A 208 -3.21 -3.03 5.08
CA VAL A 208 -4.51 -3.70 5.08
C VAL A 208 -5.05 -3.76 3.65
N ALA A 209 -5.79 -4.84 3.33
CA ALA A 209 -6.35 -5.05 1.99
C ALA A 209 -7.35 -3.94 1.60
N MET A 210 -8.14 -3.45 2.57
CA MET A 210 -9.08 -2.34 2.35
C MET A 210 -8.36 -1.00 2.41
N SER A 211 -7.51 -0.73 1.42
CA SER A 211 -6.74 0.49 1.29
C SER A 211 -6.78 1.08 -0.11
N ALA A 212 -6.64 2.40 -0.18
CA ALA A 212 -6.47 3.15 -1.41
C ALA A 212 -5.08 3.80 -1.42
N VAL A 213 -4.29 3.51 -2.43
CA VAL A 213 -3.04 4.25 -2.67
C VAL A 213 -3.38 5.48 -3.50
N ILE A 214 -3.13 6.67 -2.98
CA ILE A 214 -3.19 7.92 -3.74
C ILE A 214 -1.77 8.23 -4.20
N ASN A 215 -1.49 7.95 -5.47
CA ASN A 215 -0.19 8.19 -6.07
C ASN A 215 -0.15 9.59 -6.71
N THR A 216 0.81 10.39 -6.27
CA THR A 216 0.97 11.79 -6.69
C THR A 216 1.79 11.98 -7.96
N GLU A 217 2.11 10.91 -8.70
CA GLU A 217 3.05 10.95 -9.84
C GLU A 217 2.69 11.96 -10.94
N LYS A 218 1.41 12.35 -11.07
CA LYS A 218 0.95 13.33 -12.04
C LYS A 218 0.94 14.77 -11.53
N LEU A 219 1.14 14.99 -10.23
CA LEU A 219 1.18 16.32 -9.62
C LEU A 219 2.58 16.94 -9.80
N ILE A 220 2.94 17.24 -11.05
CA ILE A 220 4.31 17.56 -11.46
C ILE A 220 4.52 19.03 -11.81
N ASP A 221 3.62 19.91 -11.42
CA ASP A 221 3.74 21.34 -11.64
C ASP A 221 4.94 21.89 -10.89
N LEU A 222 5.84 22.55 -11.60
CA LEU A 222 7.05 23.16 -11.09
C LEU A 222 7.10 24.61 -11.54
N GLY A 223 7.13 25.53 -10.56
CA GLY A 223 7.25 26.95 -10.83
C GLY A 223 8.67 27.36 -11.24
N VAL A 224 8.86 28.65 -11.38
CA VAL A 224 10.19 29.24 -11.57
C VAL A 224 10.78 29.68 -10.22
N VAL A 225 12.10 29.75 -10.14
CA VAL A 225 12.76 30.33 -8.97
C VAL A 225 12.47 31.81 -8.92
N GLU A 226 11.88 32.28 -7.82
CA GLU A 226 11.54 33.67 -7.58
C GLU A 226 12.01 34.12 -6.20
N LYS A 227 12.19 35.41 -6.00
CA LYS A 227 12.54 35.98 -4.70
C LYS A 227 11.28 36.45 -3.99
N LYS A 228 11.02 35.89 -2.80
CA LYS A 228 9.88 36.27 -1.95
C LYS A 228 10.30 36.75 -0.57
N ALA A 229 9.52 37.68 -0.02
CA ALA A 229 9.57 37.99 1.40
C ALA A 229 8.92 36.82 2.17
N LEU A 230 9.62 36.28 3.14
CA LEU A 230 9.08 35.23 4.02
C LEU A 230 8.88 35.81 5.43
N PRO A 231 7.86 35.37 6.19
CA PRO A 231 7.62 35.84 7.53
C PRO A 231 8.85 35.66 8.42
N GLY A 232 9.21 36.68 9.20
CA GLY A 232 10.36 36.65 10.12
C GLY A 232 11.72 36.86 9.47
N LEU A 233 11.81 37.09 8.16
CA LEU A 233 13.07 37.41 7.46
C LEU A 233 13.06 38.83 6.89
N ASN A 234 14.18 39.52 7.05
CA ASN A 234 14.35 40.88 6.54
C ASN A 234 14.72 40.94 5.04
N ASN A 235 15.21 39.85 4.48
CA ASN A 235 15.69 39.76 3.12
C ASN A 235 14.77 38.90 2.26
N LEU A 236 14.71 39.21 0.96
CA LEU A 236 14.06 38.33 0.00
C LEU A 236 14.83 37.03 -0.15
N VAL A 237 14.11 35.92 -0.11
CA VAL A 237 14.67 34.57 -0.19
C VAL A 237 14.25 33.92 -1.51
N PRO A 238 15.17 33.25 -2.23
CA PRO A 238 14.79 32.49 -3.41
C PRO A 238 13.93 31.29 -3.02
N VAL A 239 12.78 31.15 -3.64
CA VAL A 239 11.82 30.07 -3.44
C VAL A 239 11.36 29.52 -4.79
N ILE A 240 10.86 28.29 -4.79
CA ILE A 240 10.25 27.64 -5.94
C ILE A 240 9.00 26.91 -5.49
N TYR A 241 7.91 27.04 -6.24
CA TYR A 241 6.71 26.22 -6.07
C TYR A 241 6.94 24.83 -6.65
N SER A 242 6.47 23.80 -5.98
CA SER A 242 6.58 22.41 -6.42
C SER A 242 5.33 21.63 -6.07
N GLY A 243 4.73 20.95 -7.04
CA GLY A 243 3.73 19.92 -6.84
C GLY A 243 4.30 18.72 -6.09
N ALA A 244 3.43 17.95 -5.43
CA ALA A 244 3.82 16.82 -4.57
C ALA A 244 4.53 15.67 -5.33
N GLY A 245 4.22 15.48 -6.62
CA GLY A 245 4.78 14.45 -7.49
C GLY A 245 6.07 14.86 -8.22
N VAL A 246 6.52 16.11 -8.09
CA VAL A 246 7.76 16.55 -8.72
C VAL A 246 8.95 15.78 -8.16
N VAL A 247 9.74 15.17 -9.04
CA VAL A 247 10.96 14.46 -8.66
C VAL A 247 11.99 15.45 -8.11
N THR A 248 12.61 15.12 -7.01
CA THR A 248 13.54 15.99 -6.27
C THR A 248 14.65 16.55 -7.15
N ARG A 249 15.19 15.72 -8.07
CA ARG A 249 16.22 16.15 -9.04
C ARG A 249 15.77 17.36 -9.86
N ARG A 250 14.52 17.41 -10.30
CA ARG A 250 14.02 18.51 -11.13
C ARG A 250 14.05 19.86 -10.39
N VAL A 251 13.79 19.85 -9.08
CA VAL A 251 13.92 21.06 -8.24
C VAL A 251 15.38 21.47 -8.08
N ALA A 252 16.28 20.50 -7.90
CA ALA A 252 17.71 20.76 -7.84
C ALA A 252 18.25 21.35 -9.15
N ASP A 253 17.84 20.81 -10.30
CA ASP A 253 18.23 21.31 -11.62
C ASP A 253 17.71 22.75 -11.86
N ALA A 254 16.46 23.04 -11.45
CA ALA A 254 15.91 24.38 -11.55
C ALA A 254 16.64 25.41 -10.65
N ALA A 255 17.09 24.98 -9.48
CA ALA A 255 17.91 25.80 -8.58
C ALA A 255 19.29 26.08 -9.20
N GLU A 256 19.94 25.07 -9.77
CA GLU A 256 21.25 25.17 -10.41
C GLU A 256 21.21 26.12 -11.60
N LEU A 257 20.19 26.05 -12.44
CA LEU A 257 19.97 26.98 -13.56
C LEU A 257 19.83 28.44 -13.11
N ALA A 258 19.36 28.66 -11.88
CA ALA A 258 19.26 29.97 -11.24
C ALA A 258 20.54 30.36 -10.48
N GLY A 259 21.62 29.59 -10.53
CA GLY A 259 22.85 29.82 -9.80
C GLY A 259 22.76 29.54 -8.30
N LEU A 260 21.83 28.68 -7.90
CA LEU A 260 21.50 28.36 -6.51
C LEU A 260 21.68 26.86 -6.25
N VAL A 261 21.64 26.46 -5.00
CA VAL A 261 21.70 25.07 -4.56
C VAL A 261 20.42 24.71 -3.82
N PHE A 262 19.77 23.64 -4.27
CA PHE A 262 18.70 23.03 -3.50
C PHE A 262 19.30 22.11 -2.42
N ALA A 263 18.93 22.38 -1.18
CA ALA A 263 19.57 21.76 -0.02
C ALA A 263 19.15 20.29 0.21
N VAL A 264 17.97 19.92 -0.21
CA VAL A 264 17.41 18.56 0.02
C VAL A 264 17.92 17.61 -1.06
N ASP A 265 18.88 16.76 -0.69
CA ASP A 265 19.57 15.85 -1.63
C ASP A 265 19.61 14.39 -1.13
N PRO A 266 18.44 13.73 -0.92
CA PRO A 266 18.44 12.32 -0.55
C PRO A 266 19.14 11.49 -1.62
N THR A 267 19.69 10.35 -1.24
CA THR A 267 20.31 9.40 -2.19
C THR A 267 19.35 8.95 -3.29
N SER A 268 18.06 9.02 -3.01
CA SER A 268 16.96 8.72 -3.94
C SER A 268 16.47 9.94 -4.73
N ALA A 269 17.24 11.01 -4.84
CA ALA A 269 16.80 12.27 -5.48
C ALA A 269 16.26 12.10 -6.90
N ASP A 270 16.75 11.10 -7.64
CA ASP A 270 16.32 10.80 -9.01
C ASP A 270 14.94 10.08 -9.07
N ALA A 271 14.43 9.62 -7.94
CA ALA A 271 13.16 8.88 -7.84
C ALA A 271 12.22 9.42 -6.76
N SER A 272 12.73 10.03 -5.69
CA SER A 272 11.90 10.61 -4.63
C SER A 272 11.16 11.86 -5.12
N CYS A 273 9.96 12.08 -4.56
CA CYS A 273 9.12 13.21 -4.89
C CYS A 273 9.07 14.22 -3.73
N ILE A 274 8.86 15.49 -4.04
CA ILE A 274 8.85 16.59 -3.08
C ILE A 274 7.82 16.37 -1.96
N GLY A 275 6.61 15.94 -2.28
CA GLY A 275 5.59 15.64 -1.24
C GLY A 275 6.06 14.59 -0.23
N GLY A 276 6.74 13.53 -0.70
CA GLY A 276 7.35 12.52 0.15
C GLY A 276 8.52 13.04 0.96
N ASN A 277 9.37 13.90 0.36
CA ASN A 277 10.48 14.55 1.06
C ASN A 277 10.00 15.41 2.23
N ILE A 278 8.90 16.16 2.03
CA ILE A 278 8.30 16.98 3.08
C ILE A 278 7.69 16.08 4.17
N ALA A 279 6.87 15.11 3.78
CA ALA A 279 6.18 14.22 4.72
C ALA A 279 7.14 13.43 5.62
N MET A 280 8.30 13.04 5.09
CA MET A 280 9.31 12.23 5.78
C MET A 280 10.49 13.06 6.31
N ASN A 281 10.44 14.39 6.17
CA ASN A 281 11.53 15.29 6.49
C ASN A 281 12.88 14.84 5.90
N ALA A 282 12.90 14.62 4.58
CA ALA A 282 14.07 14.09 3.90
C ALA A 282 15.29 15.00 4.06
N GLY A 283 16.44 14.37 4.26
CA GLY A 283 17.73 15.00 4.25
C GLY A 283 18.63 14.41 3.16
N GLY A 284 19.93 14.59 3.30
CA GLY A 284 20.96 14.07 2.43
C GLY A 284 22.33 14.54 2.90
N LYS A 285 23.35 14.45 2.07
CA LYS A 285 24.71 14.91 2.42
C LYS A 285 24.75 16.40 2.72
N LYS A 286 23.98 17.18 2.01
CA LYS A 286 23.90 18.63 2.17
C LYS A 286 23.17 19.06 3.46
N ALA A 287 22.40 18.17 4.08
CA ALA A 287 21.67 18.48 5.31
C ALA A 287 22.56 18.88 6.48
N VAL A 288 23.82 18.44 6.49
CA VAL A 288 24.83 18.86 7.49
C VAL A 288 25.06 20.36 7.47
N LEU A 289 25.00 20.99 6.29
CA LEU A 289 25.23 22.44 6.14
C LEU A 289 23.92 23.23 6.05
N TRP A 290 22.91 22.70 5.40
CA TRP A 290 21.70 23.46 5.01
C TRP A 290 20.39 22.90 5.58
N GLY A 291 20.49 21.89 6.45
CA GLY A 291 19.31 21.30 7.08
C GLY A 291 18.56 20.32 6.16
N THR A 292 17.43 19.86 6.66
CA THR A 292 16.54 18.89 6.02
C THR A 292 15.44 19.60 5.22
N ALA A 293 14.47 18.83 4.70
CA ALA A 293 13.31 19.36 4.01
C ALA A 293 12.54 20.36 4.87
N LEU A 294 12.37 20.09 6.18
CA LEU A 294 11.71 21.00 7.12
C LEU A 294 12.40 22.36 7.20
N ASP A 295 13.73 22.38 7.23
CA ASP A 295 14.50 23.64 7.35
C ASP A 295 14.38 24.49 6.07
N ASN A 296 14.14 23.87 4.93
CA ASN A 296 14.07 24.50 3.62
C ASN A 296 12.64 24.72 3.10
N LEU A 297 11.63 24.47 3.93
CA LEU A 297 10.21 24.59 3.58
C LEU A 297 9.66 25.93 4.04
N ALA A 298 9.14 26.74 3.10
CA ALA A 298 8.52 28.04 3.40
C ALA A 298 7.03 27.88 3.74
N SER A 299 6.31 27.15 2.93
CA SER A 299 4.89 26.86 3.12
C SER A 299 4.52 25.56 2.41
N TRP A 300 3.40 24.98 2.81
CA TRP A 300 2.84 23.82 2.10
C TRP A 300 1.33 23.78 2.23
N ARG A 301 0.71 23.12 1.28
CA ARG A 301 -0.71 22.80 1.31
C ARG A 301 -0.90 21.30 1.43
N MET A 302 -1.84 20.88 2.25
CA MET A 302 -2.20 19.47 2.43
C MET A 302 -3.71 19.33 2.58
N VAL A 303 -4.20 18.11 2.43
CA VAL A 303 -5.59 17.76 2.72
C VAL A 303 -5.63 17.02 4.04
N ASP A 304 -6.49 17.49 4.95
CA ASP A 304 -6.70 16.89 6.25
C ASP A 304 -7.49 15.56 6.17
N PRO A 305 -7.57 14.78 7.26
CA PRO A 305 -8.35 13.54 7.28
C PRO A 305 -9.87 13.73 7.06
N GLN A 306 -10.38 14.95 7.11
CA GLN A 306 -11.76 15.30 6.81
C GLN A 306 -11.97 15.70 5.35
N GLY A 307 -10.89 15.71 4.56
CA GLY A 307 -10.90 16.10 3.15
C GLY A 307 -11.04 17.61 2.95
N ASN A 308 -10.49 18.43 3.84
CA ASN A 308 -10.42 19.86 3.71
C ASN A 308 -8.99 20.31 3.42
N TRP A 309 -8.84 21.44 2.72
CA TRP A 309 -7.55 22.07 2.54
C TRP A 309 -7.00 22.64 3.83
N LEU A 310 -5.74 22.39 4.10
CA LEU A 310 -4.96 23.01 5.15
C LEU A 310 -3.74 23.68 4.52
N ASP A 311 -3.70 25.01 4.59
CA ASP A 311 -2.55 25.82 4.19
C ASP A 311 -1.70 26.12 5.40
N VAL A 312 -0.41 25.79 5.35
CA VAL A 312 0.55 25.99 6.46
C VAL A 312 1.67 26.87 5.97
N GLU A 313 1.92 27.94 6.70
CA GLU A 313 3.02 28.87 6.46
C GLU A 313 3.98 28.85 7.64
N ARG A 314 5.26 28.85 7.34
CA ARG A 314 6.30 28.89 8.33
C ARG A 314 6.57 30.33 8.76
N LEU A 315 6.49 30.60 10.05
CA LEU A 315 6.72 31.95 10.62
C LEU A 315 8.15 32.17 11.11
N ASP A 316 8.89 31.10 11.46
CA ASP A 316 10.25 31.18 11.97
C ASP A 316 11.17 30.26 11.17
N HIS A 317 12.07 30.85 10.41
CA HIS A 317 13.01 30.15 9.53
C HIS A 317 14.40 30.00 10.14
N ASN A 318 15.00 28.82 9.98
CA ASN A 318 16.37 28.54 10.41
C ASN A 318 17.44 29.07 9.44
N LEU A 319 17.05 29.69 8.32
CA LEU A 319 17.98 30.11 7.26
C LEU A 319 19.13 31.01 7.78
N GLY A 320 18.85 31.90 8.72
CA GLY A 320 19.88 32.75 9.31
C GLY A 320 20.94 31.98 10.10
N LYS A 321 20.56 30.98 10.85
CA LYS A 321 21.46 30.19 11.72
C LYS A 321 22.48 29.37 10.94
N ILE A 322 22.08 28.83 9.78
CA ILE A 322 22.93 27.98 8.93
C ILE A 322 23.83 28.84 8.03
N HIS A 323 23.34 29.99 7.59
CA HIS A 323 24.06 30.87 6.68
C HIS A 323 25.02 31.87 7.36
N GLU A 324 25.04 31.96 8.69
CA GLU A 324 25.95 32.80 9.45
C GLU A 324 27.36 32.23 9.61
N VAL A 325 27.70 31.10 8.98
CA VAL A 325 29.04 30.48 8.99
C VAL A 325 29.75 30.72 7.65
N PRO A 326 30.31 31.90 7.38
CA PRO A 326 30.85 32.28 6.08
C PRO A 326 32.07 31.49 5.62
N LYS A 327 32.73 30.74 6.52
CA LYS A 327 33.97 30.01 6.24
C LYS A 327 33.78 28.56 5.77
N THR A 328 32.55 28.08 5.66
CA THR A 328 32.23 26.70 5.25
C THR A 328 31.52 26.62 3.92
N ARG A 329 31.50 27.70 3.16
CA ARG A 329 30.93 27.77 1.81
C ARG A 329 31.99 27.52 0.74
#